data_46d697bda52257ff218c8d9ba7a918ed
#
_entry.id   46d697bda52257ff218c8d9ba7a918ed
#
_cell.length_a   1.000
_cell.length_b   1.000
_cell.length_c   1.000
_cell.angle_alpha   90.00
_cell.angle_beta   90.00
_cell.angle_gamma   90.00
#
_symmetry.space_group_name_H-M   'P 1'
#
loop_
_entity.id
_entity.type
_entity.pdbx_description
1 polymer ?
#
loop_
_entity_poly.entity_id
_entity_poly.type
_entity_poly.pdbx_seq_one_letter_code
_entity_poly.pdbx_strand_id
1 'polypeptide(L)'
;MSGECRPLAVVTGGARGIGESIVAALICDGHRVAAIDVNAKAIARAQDSDEARSELLVPMNLSITDRDAVETALTGLADRYGPVRALVNNAGMTLPGTFLEQTDEDWDRIVDVNLKGTFVMAQLAARQMVAHGGGAIVNVSSVSAHGVRTGPPAYAAAKAGVEGLSRLMAVQLGAHAIRVNTVVVGTTATPWLLSRKTPDELAQMRRTTLTGNIGEPEDVAGVVAFLCSPAAKHVTGQLISVSGGQWMP
;
A
#
# COMPACT_ATOMS: atom_id res chain seq x y z
N MET A 1 15.85 27.11 13.99
CA MET A 1 14.63 26.71 13.27
C MET A 1 14.07 25.51 14.04
N SER A 2 12.92 25.68 14.71
CA SER A 2 12.25 24.63 15.46
C SER A 2 11.90 23.52 14.48
N GLY A 3 12.52 22.34 14.66
CA GLY A 3 12.22 21.18 13.83
C GLY A 3 10.77 20.80 14.08
N GLU A 4 9.88 21.14 13.13
CA GLU A 4 8.51 20.67 13.15
C GLU A 4 8.54 19.14 13.19
N CYS A 5 7.95 18.58 14.24
CA CYS A 5 7.85 17.14 14.42
C CYS A 5 6.88 16.59 13.34
N ARG A 6 7.43 16.17 12.20
CA ARG A 6 6.65 15.59 11.11
C ARG A 6 6.15 14.21 11.50
N PRO A 7 4.86 13.90 11.34
CA PRO A 7 4.36 12.57 11.63
C PRO A 7 5.02 11.53 10.72
N LEU A 8 5.42 10.39 11.30
CA LEU A 8 6.03 9.30 10.55
C LEU A 8 4.96 8.47 9.83
N ALA A 9 5.11 8.34 8.52
CA ALA A 9 4.36 7.42 7.70
C ALA A 9 5.28 6.29 7.20
N VAL A 10 4.72 5.09 7.03
CA VAL A 10 5.40 3.93 6.45
C VAL A 10 4.63 3.48 5.22
N VAL A 11 5.32 3.32 4.08
CA VAL A 11 4.75 2.84 2.82
C VAL A 11 5.50 1.59 2.37
N THR A 12 4.81 0.46 2.30
CA THR A 12 5.39 -0.77 1.75
C THR A 12 5.27 -0.81 0.22
N GLY A 13 6.27 -1.35 -0.47
CA GLY A 13 6.38 -1.24 -1.94
C GLY A 13 6.54 0.22 -2.38
N GLY A 14 7.20 1.05 -1.55
CA GLY A 14 7.23 2.51 -1.67
C GLY A 14 8.25 3.06 -2.66
N ALA A 15 9.10 2.22 -3.29
CA ALA A 15 10.20 2.72 -4.11
C ALA A 15 9.87 2.80 -5.61
N ARG A 16 8.65 2.45 -6.04
CA ARG A 16 8.24 2.45 -7.46
C ARG A 16 6.72 2.44 -7.64
N GLY A 17 6.29 2.88 -8.83
CA GLY A 17 4.89 2.82 -9.27
C GLY A 17 3.94 3.50 -8.30
N ILE A 18 2.80 2.87 -7.98
CA ILE A 18 1.78 3.44 -7.07
C ILE A 18 2.40 3.83 -5.72
N GLY A 19 3.28 2.98 -5.16
CA GLY A 19 3.92 3.26 -3.89
C GLY A 19 4.80 4.51 -3.89
N GLU A 20 5.53 4.75 -4.98
CA GLU A 20 6.36 5.96 -5.17
C GLU A 20 5.50 7.23 -5.20
N SER A 21 4.37 7.20 -5.92
CA SER A 21 3.41 8.33 -5.94
C SER A 21 2.74 8.54 -4.58
N ILE A 22 2.44 7.46 -3.83
CA ILE A 22 1.93 7.56 -2.45
C ILE A 22 2.97 8.22 -1.54
N VAL A 23 4.24 7.83 -1.63
CA VAL A 23 5.34 8.44 -0.88
C VAL A 23 5.41 9.93 -1.17
N ALA A 24 5.40 10.33 -2.43
CA ALA A 24 5.44 11.73 -2.83
C ALA A 24 4.25 12.53 -2.26
N ALA A 25 3.03 11.99 -2.36
CA ALA A 25 1.82 12.63 -1.84
C ALA A 25 1.89 12.82 -0.31
N LEU A 26 2.34 11.81 0.45
CA LEU A 26 2.47 11.91 1.91
C LEU A 26 3.56 12.90 2.34
N ILE A 27 4.67 13.00 1.59
CA ILE A 27 5.70 14.03 1.83
C ILE A 27 5.11 15.43 1.61
N CYS A 28 4.36 15.64 0.53
CA CYS A 28 3.67 16.91 0.26
C CYS A 28 2.67 17.26 1.36
N ASP A 29 2.02 16.26 1.98
CA ASP A 29 1.10 16.43 3.11
C ASP A 29 1.83 16.62 4.46
N GLY A 30 3.15 16.76 4.44
CA GLY A 30 3.95 17.09 5.61
C GLY A 30 4.44 15.90 6.43
N HIS A 31 4.31 14.66 5.95
CA HIS A 31 4.86 13.48 6.62
C HIS A 31 6.38 13.34 6.37
N ARG A 32 7.06 12.69 7.30
CA ARG A 32 8.29 11.94 7.01
C ARG A 32 7.87 10.55 6.60
N VAL A 33 8.43 10.01 5.51
CA VAL A 33 7.98 8.73 4.95
C VAL A 33 9.12 7.71 4.93
N ALA A 34 8.92 6.58 5.59
CA ALA A 34 9.76 5.40 5.40
C ALA A 34 9.20 4.56 4.24
N ALA A 35 9.98 4.44 3.17
CA ALA A 35 9.65 3.65 1.99
C ALA A 35 10.34 2.30 2.04
N ILE A 36 9.58 1.23 2.30
CA ILE A 36 10.08 -0.14 2.37
C ILE A 36 9.86 -0.84 1.02
N ASP A 37 10.91 -1.39 0.42
CA ASP A 37 10.82 -2.18 -0.81
C ASP A 37 11.93 -3.25 -0.86
N VAL A 38 11.67 -4.38 -1.50
CA VAL A 38 12.67 -5.43 -1.74
C VAL A 38 13.54 -5.15 -2.97
N ASN A 39 13.18 -4.18 -3.80
CA ASN A 39 13.92 -3.81 -5.00
C ASN A 39 15.11 -2.92 -4.65
N ALA A 40 16.28 -3.53 -4.45
CA ALA A 40 17.50 -2.81 -4.07
C ALA A 40 17.89 -1.68 -5.04
N LYS A 41 17.65 -1.82 -6.35
CA LYS A 41 17.94 -0.77 -7.34
C LYS A 41 17.00 0.43 -7.18
N ALA A 42 15.71 0.17 -6.92
CA ALA A 42 14.75 1.25 -6.69
C ALA A 42 15.04 1.97 -5.36
N ILE A 43 15.40 1.24 -4.32
CA ILE A 43 15.82 1.81 -3.03
C ILE A 43 17.10 2.67 -3.20
N ALA A 44 18.12 2.19 -3.90
CA ALA A 44 19.33 2.97 -4.16
C ALA A 44 19.01 4.30 -4.88
N ARG A 45 18.15 4.26 -5.91
CA ARG A 45 17.68 5.49 -6.59
C ARG A 45 16.96 6.44 -5.62
N ALA A 46 16.10 5.91 -4.75
CA ALA A 46 15.39 6.71 -3.76
C ALA A 46 16.33 7.33 -2.72
N GLN A 47 17.43 6.65 -2.34
CA GLN A 47 18.46 7.16 -1.43
C GLN A 47 19.23 8.36 -2.01
N ASP A 48 19.33 8.45 -3.33
CA ASP A 48 20.01 9.56 -4.01
C ASP A 48 19.10 10.79 -4.22
N SER A 49 17.84 10.73 -3.83
CA SER A 49 16.89 11.84 -3.98
C SER A 49 17.13 12.99 -2.99
N ASP A 50 16.62 14.17 -3.31
CA ASP A 50 16.70 15.33 -2.41
C ASP A 50 15.83 15.13 -1.16
N GLU A 51 14.71 14.43 -1.28
CA GLU A 51 13.84 14.05 -0.16
C GLU A 51 14.57 13.15 0.84
N ALA A 52 15.42 12.21 0.36
CA ALA A 52 16.22 11.37 1.23
C ALA A 52 17.35 12.17 1.90
N ARG A 53 18.02 13.08 1.17
CA ARG A 53 19.06 13.96 1.73
C ARG A 53 18.51 14.91 2.79
N SER A 54 17.25 15.34 2.65
CA SER A 54 16.54 16.18 3.64
C SER A 54 15.85 15.38 4.74
N GLU A 55 16.04 14.07 4.79
CA GLU A 55 15.39 13.14 5.72
C GLU A 55 13.85 13.15 5.68
N LEU A 56 13.25 13.64 4.62
CA LEU A 56 11.80 13.52 4.40
C LEU A 56 11.43 12.12 3.93
N LEU A 57 12.34 11.47 3.20
CA LEU A 57 12.25 10.10 2.75
C LEU A 57 13.31 9.24 3.43
N VAL A 58 12.91 8.09 3.98
CA VAL A 58 13.80 7.08 4.57
C VAL A 58 13.65 5.77 3.78
N PRO A 59 14.44 5.57 2.72
CA PRO A 59 14.36 4.36 1.91
C PRO A 59 14.97 3.16 2.64
N MET A 60 14.25 2.02 2.67
CA MET A 60 14.67 0.81 3.38
C MET A 60 14.54 -0.42 2.48
N ASN A 61 15.64 -1.15 2.27
CA ASN A 61 15.61 -2.41 1.55
C ASN A 61 15.27 -3.55 2.52
N LEU A 62 14.00 -3.96 2.54
CA LEU A 62 13.46 -4.88 3.53
C LEU A 62 12.30 -5.69 2.95
N SER A 63 12.21 -6.97 3.29
CA SER A 63 11.04 -7.81 3.01
C SER A 63 10.00 -7.69 4.12
N ILE A 64 8.74 -7.43 3.77
CA ILE A 64 7.63 -7.41 4.73
C ILE A 64 7.23 -8.79 5.25
N THR A 65 7.78 -9.87 4.69
CA THR A 65 7.57 -11.26 5.14
C THR A 65 8.53 -11.66 6.26
N ASP A 66 9.61 -10.89 6.45
CA ASP A 66 10.56 -11.07 7.55
C ASP A 66 10.10 -10.26 8.77
N ARG A 67 9.40 -10.93 9.67
CA ARG A 67 8.80 -10.29 10.86
C ARG A 67 9.83 -9.61 11.76
N ASP A 68 10.93 -10.29 12.03
CA ASP A 68 11.94 -9.81 12.99
C ASP A 68 12.67 -8.60 12.43
N ALA A 69 13.01 -8.64 11.14
CA ALA A 69 13.59 -7.50 10.45
C ALA A 69 12.62 -6.31 10.37
N VAL A 70 11.32 -6.54 10.14
CA VAL A 70 10.29 -5.49 10.17
C VAL A 70 10.16 -4.88 11.57
N GLU A 71 10.11 -5.69 12.62
CA GLU A 71 10.00 -5.20 14.00
C GLU A 71 11.20 -4.34 14.39
N THR A 72 12.41 -4.79 14.06
CA THR A 72 13.65 -4.03 14.26
C THR A 72 13.61 -2.71 13.52
N ALA A 73 13.19 -2.72 12.25
CA ALA A 73 13.11 -1.53 11.42
C ALA A 73 12.10 -0.50 11.95
N LEU A 74 10.89 -0.95 12.32
CA LEU A 74 9.85 -0.05 12.87
C LEU A 74 10.24 0.52 14.23
N THR A 75 10.94 -0.27 15.07
CA THR A 75 11.47 0.22 16.35
C THR A 75 12.53 1.30 16.13
N GLY A 76 13.51 1.06 15.29
CA GLY A 76 14.55 2.06 14.96
C GLY A 76 14.01 3.34 14.33
N LEU A 77 12.95 3.23 13.51
CA LEU A 77 12.24 4.39 12.97
C LEU A 77 11.53 5.19 14.07
N ALA A 78 10.87 4.49 15.01
CA ALA A 78 10.16 5.14 16.11
C ALA A 78 11.12 5.84 17.08
N ASP A 79 12.27 5.24 17.38
CA ASP A 79 13.31 5.82 18.23
C ASP A 79 13.89 7.10 17.62
N ARG A 80 14.05 7.15 16.30
CA ARG A 80 14.66 8.27 15.60
C ARG A 80 13.69 9.39 15.24
N TYR A 81 12.46 9.03 14.83
CA TYR A 81 11.53 9.97 14.19
C TYR A 81 10.17 10.05 14.90
N GLY A 82 10.00 9.29 15.98
CA GLY A 82 8.71 9.16 16.67
C GLY A 82 7.84 8.03 16.09
N PRO A 83 6.73 7.71 16.76
CA PRO A 83 5.89 6.56 16.43
C PRO A 83 5.26 6.67 15.05
N VAL A 84 5.00 5.51 14.44
CA VAL A 84 4.24 5.44 13.19
C VAL A 84 2.84 6.00 13.38
N ARG A 85 2.47 6.99 12.57
CA ARG A 85 1.15 7.65 12.56
C ARG A 85 0.30 7.28 11.35
N ALA A 86 0.94 6.85 10.26
CA ALA A 86 0.27 6.33 9.08
C ALA A 86 1.01 5.09 8.56
N LEU A 87 0.27 4.05 8.20
CA LEU A 87 0.79 2.86 7.51
C LEU A 87 0.02 2.68 6.21
N VAL A 88 0.75 2.54 5.11
CA VAL A 88 0.17 2.16 3.82
C VAL A 88 0.74 0.80 3.39
N ASN A 89 -0.10 -0.22 3.43
CA ASN A 89 0.22 -1.55 2.93
C ASN A 89 -0.07 -1.62 1.43
N ASN A 90 0.91 -1.20 0.64
CA ASN A 90 0.85 -1.20 -0.82
C ASN A 90 1.67 -2.33 -1.46
N ALA A 91 2.68 -2.86 -0.77
CA ALA A 91 3.49 -3.95 -1.31
C ALA A 91 2.62 -5.12 -1.76
N GLY A 92 2.94 -5.64 -2.92
CA GLY A 92 2.25 -6.79 -3.48
C GLY A 92 2.98 -7.39 -4.66
N MET A 93 2.71 -8.64 -4.91
CA MET A 93 3.23 -9.37 -6.07
C MET A 93 2.13 -10.20 -6.70
N THR A 94 2.29 -10.47 -7.98
CA THR A 94 1.48 -11.41 -8.73
C THR A 94 2.37 -12.25 -9.63
N LEU A 95 2.00 -13.50 -9.82
CA LEU A 95 2.64 -14.42 -10.77
C LEU A 95 1.59 -14.84 -11.80
N PRO A 96 1.96 -15.07 -13.06
CA PRO A 96 1.03 -15.55 -14.07
C PRO A 96 0.50 -16.96 -13.72
N GLY A 97 -0.65 -17.31 -14.21
CA GLY A 97 -1.24 -18.64 -14.07
C GLY A 97 -2.76 -18.59 -14.02
N THR A 98 -3.36 -19.62 -14.56
CA THR A 98 -4.82 -19.87 -14.44
C THR A 98 -5.09 -20.71 -13.18
N PHE A 99 -6.37 -20.92 -12.85
CA PHE A 99 -6.76 -21.73 -11.69
C PHE A 99 -6.23 -23.18 -11.76
N LEU A 100 -6.13 -23.73 -12.96
CA LEU A 100 -5.66 -25.10 -13.17
C LEU A 100 -4.11 -25.23 -13.22
N GLU A 101 -3.41 -24.11 -13.39
CA GLU A 101 -1.95 -24.11 -13.57
C GLU A 101 -1.20 -23.57 -12.36
N GLN A 102 -1.88 -22.90 -11.43
CA GLN A 102 -1.23 -22.31 -10.27
C GLN A 102 -0.72 -23.39 -9.33
N THR A 103 0.57 -23.38 -9.05
CA THR A 103 1.21 -24.32 -8.13
C THR A 103 1.00 -23.92 -6.67
N ASP A 104 1.16 -24.87 -5.74
CA ASP A 104 1.12 -24.59 -4.30
C ASP A 104 2.21 -23.61 -3.89
N GLU A 105 3.42 -23.71 -4.49
CA GLU A 105 4.54 -22.79 -4.23
C GLU A 105 4.22 -21.35 -4.64
N ASP A 106 3.62 -21.16 -5.81
CA ASP A 106 3.19 -19.84 -6.27
C ASP A 106 2.06 -19.29 -5.41
N TRP A 107 1.13 -20.16 -5.00
CA TRP A 107 0.07 -19.81 -4.05
C TRP A 107 0.63 -19.30 -2.73
N ASP A 108 1.49 -20.08 -2.09
CA ASP A 108 2.08 -19.75 -0.80
C ASP A 108 2.86 -18.44 -0.87
N ARG A 109 3.67 -18.27 -1.90
CA ARG A 109 4.47 -17.06 -2.11
C ARG A 109 3.61 -15.81 -2.31
N ILE A 110 2.54 -15.92 -3.08
CA ILE A 110 1.62 -14.80 -3.31
C ILE A 110 0.87 -14.43 -2.03
N VAL A 111 0.35 -15.43 -1.30
CA VAL A 111 -0.38 -15.22 -0.05
C VAL A 111 0.55 -14.69 1.04
N ASP A 112 1.78 -15.20 1.14
CA ASP A 112 2.75 -14.75 2.13
C ASP A 112 3.06 -13.25 1.96
N VAL A 113 3.31 -12.78 0.75
CA VAL A 113 3.58 -11.37 0.50
C VAL A 113 2.32 -10.51 0.63
N ASN A 114 1.22 -10.85 -0.07
CA ASN A 114 0.08 -9.94 -0.20
C ASN A 114 -0.82 -9.91 1.03
N LEU A 115 -0.97 -11.03 1.76
CA LEU A 115 -1.87 -11.13 2.90
C LEU A 115 -1.11 -11.18 4.22
N LYS A 116 -0.21 -12.15 4.41
CA LYS A 116 0.55 -12.29 5.66
C LYS A 116 1.49 -11.10 5.89
N GLY A 117 2.20 -10.63 4.87
CA GLY A 117 3.04 -9.44 4.97
C GLY A 117 2.25 -8.19 5.35
N THR A 118 1.05 -8.01 4.78
CA THR A 118 0.11 -6.95 5.18
C THR A 118 -0.29 -7.08 6.64
N PHE A 119 -0.62 -8.29 7.11
CA PHE A 119 -0.94 -8.55 8.51
C PHE A 119 0.24 -8.23 9.44
N VAL A 120 1.45 -8.67 9.11
CA VAL A 120 2.67 -8.43 9.91
C VAL A 120 2.91 -6.92 10.08
N MET A 121 2.93 -6.19 8.98
CA MET A 121 3.13 -4.73 8.99
C MET A 121 2.05 -4.02 9.80
N ALA A 122 0.78 -4.37 9.57
CA ALA A 122 -0.35 -3.76 10.25
C ALA A 122 -0.31 -4.03 11.77
N GLN A 123 -0.01 -5.25 12.19
CA GLN A 123 0.05 -5.63 13.60
C GLN A 123 1.16 -4.86 14.35
N LEU A 124 2.37 -4.81 13.76
CA LEU A 124 3.51 -4.14 14.39
C LEU A 124 3.33 -2.63 14.45
N ALA A 125 2.84 -2.01 13.37
CA ALA A 125 2.53 -0.58 13.38
C ALA A 125 1.37 -0.23 14.32
N ALA A 126 0.31 -1.05 14.38
CA ALA A 126 -0.82 -0.83 15.27
C ALA A 126 -0.41 -0.87 16.76
N ARG A 127 0.53 -1.74 17.15
CA ARG A 127 1.08 -1.75 18.52
C ARG A 127 1.69 -0.39 18.90
N GLN A 128 2.46 0.23 18.00
CA GLN A 128 3.02 1.56 18.21
C GLN A 128 1.89 2.62 18.26
N MET A 129 0.94 2.57 17.34
CA MET A 129 -0.19 3.51 17.28
C MET A 129 -1.03 3.46 18.55
N VAL A 130 -1.33 2.27 19.09
CA VAL A 130 -2.08 2.09 20.36
C VAL A 130 -1.36 2.79 21.52
N ALA A 131 -0.04 2.60 21.63
CA ALA A 131 0.76 3.19 22.70
C ALA A 131 0.88 4.72 22.60
N HIS A 132 0.59 5.32 21.44
CA HIS A 132 0.89 6.73 21.17
C HIS A 132 -0.32 7.53 20.66
N GLY A 133 -1.54 7.08 20.93
CA GLY A 133 -2.77 7.87 20.69
C GLY A 133 -3.35 7.79 19.29
N GLY A 134 -3.16 6.65 18.60
CA GLY A 134 -3.86 6.33 17.37
C GLY A 134 -3.09 6.61 16.09
N GLY A 135 -3.77 6.44 14.96
CA GLY A 135 -3.18 6.59 13.62
C GLY A 135 -4.13 6.21 12.49
N ALA A 136 -3.58 6.03 11.30
CA ALA A 136 -4.31 5.58 10.12
C ALA A 136 -3.58 4.42 9.43
N ILE A 137 -4.34 3.39 9.06
CA ILE A 137 -3.86 2.28 8.25
C ILE A 137 -4.66 2.26 6.94
N VAL A 138 -3.97 2.25 5.82
CA VAL A 138 -4.57 2.12 4.48
C VAL A 138 -4.01 0.88 3.83
N ASN A 139 -4.88 -0.07 3.50
CA ASN A 139 -4.53 -1.29 2.79
C ASN A 139 -4.89 -1.17 1.31
N VAL A 140 -3.99 -1.59 0.43
CA VAL A 140 -4.24 -1.58 -1.01
C VAL A 140 -4.73 -2.96 -1.46
N SER A 141 -5.99 -3.01 -1.89
CA SER A 141 -6.61 -4.15 -2.55
C SER A 141 -6.65 -3.95 -4.07
N SER A 142 -7.42 -4.77 -4.75
CA SER A 142 -7.53 -4.77 -6.21
C SER A 142 -8.93 -5.16 -6.64
N VAL A 143 -9.37 -4.67 -7.78
CA VAL A 143 -10.60 -5.16 -8.44
C VAL A 143 -10.58 -6.66 -8.72
N SER A 144 -9.40 -7.29 -8.71
CA SER A 144 -9.25 -8.75 -8.81
C SER A 144 -9.89 -9.50 -7.64
N ALA A 145 -9.97 -8.89 -6.45
CA ALA A 145 -10.65 -9.45 -5.28
C ALA A 145 -12.14 -9.68 -5.51
N HIS A 146 -12.73 -9.00 -6.49
CA HIS A 146 -14.16 -9.03 -6.81
C HIS A 146 -14.48 -9.77 -8.12
N GLY A 147 -13.52 -10.51 -8.67
CA GLY A 147 -13.74 -11.30 -9.89
C GLY A 147 -13.94 -10.46 -11.16
N VAL A 148 -13.64 -9.18 -11.13
CA VAL A 148 -13.82 -8.25 -12.26
C VAL A 148 -12.89 -8.59 -13.44
N ARG A 149 -11.79 -9.28 -13.16
CA ARG A 149 -10.78 -9.64 -14.16
C ARG A 149 -10.33 -11.08 -14.00
N THR A 150 -9.97 -11.71 -15.10
CA THR A 150 -9.19 -12.94 -15.06
C THR A 150 -7.78 -12.63 -14.54
N GLY A 151 -7.37 -13.30 -13.49
CA GLY A 151 -6.07 -13.12 -12.87
C GLY A 151 -5.70 -14.32 -12.02
N PRO A 152 -4.48 -14.37 -11.46
CA PRO A 152 -4.02 -15.47 -10.64
C PRO A 152 -4.93 -15.65 -9.42
N PRO A 153 -5.43 -16.87 -9.15
CA PRO A 153 -6.39 -17.14 -8.08
C PRO A 153 -5.87 -16.75 -6.70
N ALA A 154 -4.59 -17.05 -6.39
CA ALA A 154 -3.98 -16.69 -5.11
C ALA A 154 -3.93 -15.17 -4.89
N TYR A 155 -3.69 -14.39 -5.96
CA TYR A 155 -3.69 -12.93 -5.84
C TYR A 155 -5.09 -12.39 -5.52
N ALA A 156 -6.11 -12.89 -6.22
CA ALA A 156 -7.51 -12.53 -5.95
C ALA A 156 -7.91 -12.91 -4.52
N ALA A 157 -7.61 -14.13 -4.10
CA ALA A 157 -7.88 -14.62 -2.74
C ALA A 157 -7.16 -13.80 -1.68
N ALA A 158 -5.87 -13.49 -1.87
CA ALA A 158 -5.09 -12.68 -0.94
C ALA A 158 -5.66 -11.26 -0.81
N LYS A 159 -6.02 -10.61 -1.93
CA LYS A 159 -6.60 -9.26 -1.88
C LYS A 159 -8.00 -9.24 -1.27
N ALA A 160 -8.84 -10.25 -1.50
CA ALA A 160 -10.11 -10.43 -0.79
C ALA A 160 -9.88 -10.66 0.73
N GLY A 161 -8.85 -11.44 1.08
CA GLY A 161 -8.42 -11.63 2.47
C GLY A 161 -7.99 -10.32 3.15
N VAL A 162 -7.26 -9.46 2.44
CA VAL A 162 -6.88 -8.11 2.94
C VAL A 162 -8.12 -7.27 3.26
N GLU A 163 -9.17 -7.32 2.44
CA GLU A 163 -10.41 -6.58 2.69
C GLU A 163 -11.15 -7.09 3.93
N GLY A 164 -11.24 -8.42 4.09
CA GLY A 164 -11.80 -9.05 5.28
C GLY A 164 -11.04 -8.69 6.55
N LEU A 165 -9.70 -8.78 6.49
CA LEU A 165 -8.79 -8.40 7.56
C LEU A 165 -8.96 -6.92 7.92
N SER A 166 -9.06 -6.03 6.94
CA SER A 166 -9.20 -4.58 7.14
C SER A 166 -10.47 -4.21 7.91
N ARG A 167 -11.60 -4.85 7.58
CA ARG A 167 -12.87 -4.64 8.32
C ARG A 167 -12.74 -5.05 9.77
N LEU A 168 -12.15 -6.22 10.04
CA LEU A 168 -11.94 -6.69 11.42
C LEU A 168 -10.99 -5.76 12.19
N MET A 169 -9.90 -5.32 11.54
CA MET A 169 -8.97 -4.36 12.14
C MET A 169 -9.67 -3.04 12.49
N ALA A 170 -10.53 -2.52 11.61
CA ALA A 170 -11.29 -1.28 11.89
C ALA A 170 -12.16 -1.42 13.15
N VAL A 171 -12.83 -2.59 13.32
CA VAL A 171 -13.64 -2.89 14.50
C VAL A 171 -12.78 -2.97 15.77
N GLN A 172 -11.67 -3.71 15.72
CA GLN A 172 -10.84 -3.97 16.90
C GLN A 172 -9.99 -2.76 17.31
N LEU A 173 -9.54 -1.95 16.36
CA LEU A 173 -8.60 -0.86 16.59
C LEU A 173 -9.30 0.51 16.77
N GLY A 174 -10.59 0.61 16.48
CA GLY A 174 -11.34 1.86 16.60
C GLY A 174 -11.32 2.47 18.00
N ALA A 175 -11.41 1.64 19.05
CA ALA A 175 -11.30 2.09 20.44
C ALA A 175 -9.93 2.72 20.80
N HIS A 176 -8.91 2.47 19.96
CA HIS A 176 -7.56 3.02 20.10
C HIS A 176 -7.31 4.23 19.19
N ALA A 177 -8.37 4.85 18.66
CA ALA A 177 -8.27 5.95 17.70
C ALA A 177 -7.46 5.61 16.43
N ILE A 178 -7.46 4.36 15.99
CA ILE A 178 -6.85 3.92 14.76
C ILE A 178 -7.93 3.69 13.71
N ARG A 179 -7.83 4.40 12.59
CA ARG A 179 -8.70 4.21 11.44
C ARG A 179 -8.07 3.22 10.47
N VAL A 180 -8.87 2.31 9.92
CA VAL A 180 -8.41 1.34 8.92
C VAL A 180 -9.34 1.37 7.71
N ASN A 181 -8.79 1.64 6.53
CA ASN A 181 -9.53 1.65 5.28
C ASN A 181 -8.79 0.88 4.20
N THR A 182 -9.50 0.51 3.16
CA THR A 182 -8.95 -0.20 2.01
C THR A 182 -9.22 0.59 0.73
N VAL A 183 -8.19 0.75 -0.10
CA VAL A 183 -8.30 1.29 -1.45
C VAL A 183 -8.31 0.13 -2.43
N VAL A 184 -9.41 -0.04 -3.16
CA VAL A 184 -9.57 -1.06 -4.19
C VAL A 184 -9.14 -0.49 -5.54
N VAL A 185 -7.96 -0.90 -6.01
CA VAL A 185 -7.30 -0.32 -7.18
C VAL A 185 -7.72 -1.06 -8.44
N GLY A 186 -8.08 -0.30 -9.46
CA GLY A 186 -8.34 -0.77 -10.81
C GLY A 186 -7.07 -0.89 -11.65
N THR A 187 -7.23 -0.86 -12.98
CA THR A 187 -6.11 -0.81 -13.90
C THR A 187 -5.40 0.54 -13.78
N THR A 188 -4.12 0.50 -13.44
CA THR A 188 -3.30 1.69 -13.23
C THR A 188 -2.06 1.65 -14.11
N ALA A 189 -1.72 2.75 -14.78
CA ALA A 189 -0.64 2.91 -15.75
C ALA A 189 0.74 2.94 -15.07
N THR A 190 1.08 1.89 -14.34
CA THR A 190 2.41 1.75 -13.75
C THR A 190 3.45 1.39 -14.83
N PRO A 191 4.74 1.75 -14.66
CA PRO A 191 5.81 1.31 -15.56
C PRO A 191 5.83 -0.22 -15.74
N TRP A 192 5.48 -0.98 -14.71
CA TRP A 192 5.37 -2.43 -14.78
C TRP A 192 4.25 -2.90 -15.72
N LEU A 193 3.07 -2.27 -15.68
CA LEU A 193 1.97 -2.59 -16.60
C LEU A 193 2.32 -2.20 -18.02
N LEU A 194 2.79 -0.96 -18.21
CA LEU A 194 3.08 -0.39 -19.54
C LEU A 194 4.16 -1.16 -20.27
N SER A 195 5.18 -1.68 -19.56
CA SER A 195 6.25 -2.48 -20.17
C SER A 195 5.81 -3.89 -20.64
N ARG A 196 4.61 -4.34 -20.27
CA ARG A 196 4.09 -5.70 -20.52
C ARG A 196 2.87 -5.75 -21.42
N LYS A 197 2.35 -4.59 -21.82
CA LYS A 197 1.10 -4.49 -22.58
C LYS A 197 1.32 -3.78 -23.91
N THR A 198 0.72 -4.32 -24.96
CA THR A 198 0.68 -3.69 -26.26
C THR A 198 -0.28 -2.49 -26.27
N PRO A 199 -0.18 -1.56 -27.23
CA PRO A 199 -1.14 -0.46 -27.39
C PRO A 199 -2.59 -0.93 -27.50
N ASP A 200 -2.84 -2.05 -28.19
CA ASP A 200 -4.18 -2.61 -28.36
C ASP A 200 -4.75 -3.17 -27.05
N GLU A 201 -3.93 -3.89 -26.26
CA GLU A 201 -4.31 -4.35 -24.93
C GLU A 201 -4.61 -3.18 -23.99
N LEU A 202 -3.81 -2.11 -24.04
CA LEU A 202 -4.06 -0.89 -23.26
C LEU A 202 -5.35 -0.20 -23.70
N ALA A 203 -5.62 -0.15 -25.02
CA ALA A 203 -6.88 0.38 -25.54
C ALA A 203 -8.08 -0.45 -25.07
N GLN A 204 -7.96 -1.78 -25.05
CA GLN A 204 -8.99 -2.67 -24.52
C GLN A 204 -9.20 -2.44 -23.02
N MET A 205 -8.14 -2.26 -22.23
CA MET A 205 -8.22 -1.97 -20.81
C MET A 205 -8.96 -0.65 -20.53
N ARG A 206 -8.71 0.41 -21.33
CA ARG A 206 -9.47 1.68 -21.22
C ARG A 206 -10.96 1.48 -21.40
N ARG A 207 -11.38 0.59 -22.30
CA ARG A 207 -12.81 0.30 -22.55
C ARG A 207 -13.50 -0.41 -21.37
N THR A 208 -12.74 -0.96 -20.42
CA THR A 208 -13.29 -1.59 -19.22
C THR A 208 -13.56 -0.60 -18.08
N THR A 209 -13.21 0.66 -18.25
CA THR A 209 -13.48 1.73 -17.29
C THR A 209 -14.65 2.59 -17.77
N LEU A 210 -15.46 3.12 -16.86
CA LEU A 210 -16.53 4.06 -17.17
C LEU A 210 -15.97 5.44 -17.53
N THR A 211 -14.80 5.79 -17.00
CA THR A 211 -14.10 7.04 -17.30
C THR A 211 -13.44 7.04 -18.70
N GLY A 212 -13.34 5.87 -19.34
CA GLY A 212 -12.66 5.71 -20.63
C GLY A 212 -11.13 5.76 -20.55
N ASN A 213 -10.55 5.85 -19.34
CA ASN A 213 -9.12 5.95 -19.12
C ASN A 213 -8.61 4.89 -18.15
N ILE A 214 -7.34 4.48 -18.31
CA ILE A 214 -6.60 3.74 -17.29
C ILE A 214 -6.20 4.78 -16.22
N GLY A 215 -6.33 4.43 -14.93
CA GLY A 215 -5.91 5.31 -13.84
C GLY A 215 -4.39 5.52 -13.83
N GLU A 216 -3.95 6.65 -13.31
CA GLU A 216 -2.55 6.94 -13.05
C GLU A 216 -2.21 6.64 -11.58
N PRO A 217 -0.94 6.37 -11.23
CA PRO A 217 -0.53 6.15 -9.84
C PRO A 217 -0.96 7.28 -8.89
N GLU A 218 -0.99 8.52 -9.36
CA GLU A 218 -1.38 9.72 -8.64
C GLU A 218 -2.86 9.71 -8.24
N ASP A 219 -3.74 9.09 -9.02
CA ASP A 219 -5.16 8.94 -8.70
C ASP A 219 -5.34 8.11 -7.42
N VAL A 220 -4.52 7.06 -7.26
CA VAL A 220 -4.51 6.23 -6.05
C VAL A 220 -3.87 6.98 -4.89
N ALA A 221 -2.75 7.67 -5.15
CA ALA A 221 -1.99 8.37 -4.13
C ALA A 221 -2.81 9.49 -3.46
N GLY A 222 -3.60 10.25 -4.22
CA GLY A 222 -4.45 11.29 -3.67
C GLY A 222 -5.50 10.76 -2.68
N VAL A 223 -6.14 9.62 -2.99
CA VAL A 223 -7.11 8.98 -2.09
C VAL A 223 -6.41 8.43 -0.85
N VAL A 224 -5.24 7.80 -0.99
CA VAL A 224 -4.46 7.30 0.14
C VAL A 224 -4.04 8.44 1.08
N ALA A 225 -3.53 9.54 0.54
CA ALA A 225 -3.14 10.73 1.32
C ALA A 225 -4.34 11.30 2.09
N PHE A 226 -5.50 11.47 1.43
CA PHE A 226 -6.74 11.85 2.12
C PHE A 226 -7.06 10.91 3.28
N LEU A 227 -7.01 9.58 3.08
CA LEU A 227 -7.31 8.60 4.12
C LEU A 227 -6.32 8.62 5.29
N CYS A 228 -5.07 8.99 5.05
CA CYS A 228 -4.07 9.18 6.10
C CYS A 228 -4.24 10.51 6.85
N SER A 229 -4.90 11.49 6.26
CA SER A 229 -5.04 12.84 6.80
C SER A 229 -6.13 12.99 7.88
N PRO A 230 -6.12 14.08 8.67
CA PRO A 230 -7.20 14.43 9.59
C PRO A 230 -8.55 14.70 8.91
N ALA A 231 -8.57 15.02 7.60
CA ALA A 231 -9.80 15.21 6.85
C ALA A 231 -10.68 13.94 6.81
N ALA A 232 -10.04 12.75 6.91
CA ALA A 232 -10.71 11.46 6.97
C ALA A 232 -11.02 10.97 8.40
N LYS A 233 -11.08 11.87 9.41
CA LYS A 233 -11.24 11.50 10.83
C LYS A 233 -12.48 10.65 11.15
N HIS A 234 -13.49 10.66 10.30
CA HIS A 234 -14.71 9.87 10.46
C HIS A 234 -14.88 8.79 9.40
N VAL A 235 -13.80 8.44 8.71
CA VAL A 235 -13.77 7.39 7.66
C VAL A 235 -12.95 6.21 8.18
N THR A 236 -13.61 5.09 8.49
CA THR A 236 -12.97 3.83 8.89
C THR A 236 -13.80 2.64 8.45
N GLY A 237 -13.17 1.49 8.20
CA GLY A 237 -13.82 0.26 7.78
C GLY A 237 -14.29 0.25 6.32
N GLN A 238 -13.91 1.27 5.52
CA GLN A 238 -14.43 1.44 4.17
C GLN A 238 -13.56 0.77 3.10
N LEU A 239 -14.25 0.29 2.05
CA LEU A 239 -13.65 -0.07 0.76
C LEU A 239 -13.89 1.08 -0.20
N ILE A 240 -12.82 1.77 -0.63
CA ILE A 240 -12.91 2.90 -1.54
C ILE A 240 -12.34 2.50 -2.89
N SER A 241 -13.18 2.47 -3.92
CA SER A 241 -12.78 2.08 -5.26
C SER A 241 -12.10 3.25 -5.99
N VAL A 242 -10.86 3.01 -6.44
CA VAL A 242 -10.12 3.88 -7.36
C VAL A 242 -9.86 3.08 -8.63
N SER A 243 -10.89 2.95 -9.46
CA SER A 243 -10.91 1.99 -10.58
C SER A 243 -11.50 2.54 -11.86
N GLY A 244 -11.85 3.83 -11.92
CA GLY A 244 -12.56 4.40 -13.06
C GLY A 244 -13.92 3.74 -13.32
N GLY A 245 -14.54 3.16 -12.27
CA GLY A 245 -15.81 2.44 -12.37
C GLY A 245 -15.71 0.99 -12.84
N GLN A 246 -14.51 0.39 -12.88
CA GLN A 246 -14.35 -1.04 -13.17
C GLN A 246 -15.04 -1.93 -12.11
N TRP A 247 -15.11 -1.46 -10.90
CA TRP A 247 -15.85 -2.05 -9.80
C TRP A 247 -16.46 -0.97 -8.93
N MET A 248 -17.70 -1.20 -8.50
CA MET A 248 -18.47 -0.34 -7.60
C MET A 248 -18.97 -1.22 -6.44
N PRO A 249 -18.77 -0.83 -5.16
CA PRO A 249 -19.23 -1.56 -3.99
C PRO A 249 -20.75 -1.55 -3.84
#